data_f335d1769e612f33cd6271b40371336f
#
_entry.id   f335d1769e612f33cd6271b40371336f
#
_cell.length_a   1.000
_cell.length_b   1.000
_cell.length_c   1.000
_cell.angle_alpha   90.00
_cell.angle_beta   90.00
_cell.angle_gamma   90.00
#
_symmetry.space_group_name_H-M   'P 1'
#
loop_
_entity.id
_entity.type
_entity.pdbx_description
1 polymer ?
#
loop_
_entity_poly.entity_id
_entity_poly.type
_entity_poly.pdbx_seq_one_letter_code
_entity_poly.pdbx_strand_id
1 'polypeptide(L)'
;LLDREDICWFTTNSKYSSYLSEVLIVGNPFKVPYWADMICELKKTCAVTLYITIQDIAKEFSRIKELFAIVSINLLIADYTILDLLPEIDVRSDDISYTFIVTSEEEYEMASRYSEKLKKKNLNIIPVYTGLNMPFIEEYLFFNEEDLKDIALSKRDIFVRQTLNVFHFGKLYIMPNGNIYSNLNGASMGTIKESPHDIVYREMTEGHSWLRIRDQKPCCDCIYQWLCPSPSNYELAIGKPNLCHVKP
;
A
#
# COMPACT_ATOMS: atom_id res chain seq x y z
N LEU A 1 -11.43 -19.64 -9.44
CA LEU A 1 -10.07 -19.66 -9.98
C LEU A 1 -10.02 -18.77 -11.20
N LEU A 2 -8.98 -17.94 -11.28
CA LEU A 2 -8.71 -17.09 -12.43
C LEU A 2 -8.17 -17.97 -13.55
N ASP A 3 -8.68 -17.78 -14.76
CA ASP A 3 -8.12 -18.44 -15.93
C ASP A 3 -7.21 -17.50 -16.75
N ARG A 4 -6.58 -18.06 -17.77
CA ARG A 4 -5.64 -17.32 -18.60
C ARG A 4 -6.32 -16.21 -19.41
N GLU A 5 -7.56 -16.44 -19.85
CA GLU A 5 -8.29 -15.49 -20.68
C GLU A 5 -8.67 -14.25 -19.86
N ASP A 6 -9.13 -14.44 -18.61
CA ASP A 6 -9.43 -13.36 -17.67
C ASP A 6 -8.22 -12.45 -17.46
N ILE A 7 -7.05 -13.05 -17.23
CA ILE A 7 -5.80 -12.32 -16.98
C ILE A 7 -5.34 -11.57 -18.23
N CYS A 8 -5.35 -12.22 -19.39
CA CYS A 8 -4.96 -11.59 -20.65
C CYS A 8 -5.89 -10.43 -21.00
N TRP A 9 -7.18 -10.59 -20.77
CA TRP A 9 -8.15 -9.53 -21.05
C TRP A 9 -7.92 -8.30 -20.16
N PHE A 10 -7.75 -8.49 -18.86
CA PHE A 10 -7.46 -7.42 -17.94
C PHE A 10 -6.17 -6.68 -18.32
N THR A 11 -5.09 -7.39 -18.54
CA THR A 11 -3.79 -6.77 -18.84
C THR A 11 -3.79 -6.02 -20.16
N THR A 12 -4.48 -6.55 -21.17
CA THR A 12 -4.61 -5.87 -22.48
C THR A 12 -5.38 -4.56 -22.35
N ASN A 13 -6.40 -4.50 -21.50
CA ASN A 13 -7.25 -3.33 -21.36
C ASN A 13 -6.72 -2.31 -20.33
N SER A 14 -5.83 -2.69 -19.41
CA SER A 14 -5.26 -1.77 -18.41
C SER A 14 -4.53 -0.58 -19.02
N LYS A 15 -3.90 -0.74 -20.18
CA LYS A 15 -3.21 0.34 -20.91
C LYS A 15 -4.10 1.51 -21.34
N TYR A 16 -5.40 1.34 -21.34
CA TYR A 16 -6.38 2.38 -21.72
C TYR A 16 -6.83 3.23 -20.53
N SER A 17 -6.39 2.92 -19.31
CA SER A 17 -6.71 3.73 -18.13
C SER A 17 -5.59 4.73 -17.85
N SER A 18 -5.77 5.98 -18.27
CA SER A 18 -4.78 7.05 -18.08
C SER A 18 -4.57 7.46 -16.62
N TYR A 19 -5.49 7.12 -15.73
CA TYR A 19 -5.39 7.45 -14.30
C TYR A 19 -4.67 6.37 -13.48
N LEU A 20 -4.52 5.15 -14.02
CA LEU A 20 -3.85 4.06 -13.32
C LEU A 20 -2.33 4.23 -13.40
N SER A 21 -1.72 4.53 -12.27
CA SER A 21 -0.28 4.72 -12.15
C SER A 21 0.45 3.52 -11.56
N GLU A 22 -0.24 2.79 -10.66
CA GLU A 22 0.36 1.67 -9.94
C GLU A 22 -0.66 0.55 -9.70
N VAL A 23 -0.22 -0.69 -9.89
CA VAL A 23 -0.95 -1.89 -9.49
C VAL A 23 -0.17 -2.62 -8.41
N LEU A 24 -0.83 -2.85 -7.28
CA LEU A 24 -0.27 -3.55 -6.13
C LEU A 24 -0.87 -4.96 -6.09
N ILE A 25 -0.04 -5.97 -6.28
CA ILE A 25 -0.46 -7.37 -6.30
C ILE A 25 -0.14 -7.97 -4.93
N VAL A 26 -1.15 -8.52 -4.26
CA VAL A 26 -1.01 -9.07 -2.91
C VAL A 26 -0.99 -10.60 -2.93
N GLY A 27 -0.02 -11.19 -2.26
CA GLY A 27 0.10 -12.64 -2.10
C GLY A 27 1.10 -13.31 -3.04
N ASN A 28 1.16 -14.64 -2.95
CA ASN A 28 2.13 -15.42 -3.70
C ASN A 28 1.69 -15.62 -5.16
N PRO A 29 2.40 -15.03 -6.14
CA PRO A 29 2.00 -15.09 -7.55
C PRO A 29 2.13 -16.49 -8.15
N PHE A 30 2.89 -17.40 -7.53
CA PHE A 30 3.08 -18.77 -8.04
C PHE A 30 1.97 -19.74 -7.62
N LYS A 31 1.09 -19.33 -6.72
CA LYS A 31 -0.10 -20.11 -6.35
C LYS A 31 -1.23 -20.00 -7.40
N VAL A 32 -1.15 -19.01 -8.28
CA VAL A 32 -2.15 -18.76 -9.32
C VAL A 32 -1.47 -18.93 -10.69
N PRO A 33 -1.97 -19.80 -11.56
CA PRO A 33 -1.45 -19.94 -12.92
C PRO A 33 -1.48 -18.60 -13.65
N TYR A 34 -0.45 -18.34 -14.46
CA TYR A 34 -0.34 -17.15 -15.34
C TYR A 34 -0.11 -15.81 -14.63
N TRP A 35 0.08 -15.76 -13.31
CA TRP A 35 0.35 -14.49 -12.62
C TRP A 35 1.66 -13.85 -13.06
N ALA A 36 2.69 -14.64 -13.33
CA ALA A 36 3.96 -14.12 -13.83
C ALA A 36 3.75 -13.42 -15.19
N ASP A 37 2.98 -14.02 -16.09
CA ASP A 37 2.64 -13.42 -17.39
C ASP A 37 1.86 -12.12 -17.20
N MET A 38 0.87 -12.11 -16.30
CA MET A 38 0.09 -10.91 -15.96
C MET A 38 0.99 -9.78 -15.45
N ILE A 39 1.90 -10.08 -14.54
CA ILE A 39 2.85 -9.11 -13.99
C ILE A 39 3.69 -8.49 -15.11
N CYS A 40 4.22 -9.32 -16.01
CA CYS A 40 5.03 -8.86 -17.14
C CYS A 40 4.23 -7.95 -18.10
N GLU A 41 2.96 -8.25 -18.33
CA GLU A 41 2.11 -7.42 -19.17
C GLU A 41 1.73 -6.10 -18.49
N LEU A 42 1.32 -6.12 -17.21
CA LEU A 42 0.97 -4.92 -16.45
C LEU A 42 2.13 -3.92 -16.37
N LYS A 43 3.36 -4.42 -16.18
CA LYS A 43 4.54 -3.55 -16.11
C LYS A 43 4.78 -2.72 -17.38
N LYS A 44 4.26 -3.13 -18.52
CA LYS A 44 4.33 -2.33 -19.76
C LYS A 44 3.47 -1.07 -19.74
N THR A 45 2.52 -0.99 -18.81
CA THR A 45 1.50 0.07 -18.76
C THR A 45 1.53 0.90 -17.49
N CYS A 46 1.90 0.33 -16.36
CA CYS A 46 1.97 1.01 -15.07
C CYS A 46 3.07 0.42 -14.18
N ALA A 47 3.35 1.07 -13.06
CA ALA A 47 4.21 0.49 -12.03
C ALA A 47 3.51 -0.73 -11.40
N VAL A 48 4.27 -1.78 -11.13
CA VAL A 48 3.78 -2.98 -10.46
C VAL A 48 4.61 -3.25 -9.22
N THR A 49 3.93 -3.36 -8.08
CA THR A 49 4.53 -3.73 -6.79
C THR A 49 3.90 -5.03 -6.29
N LEU A 50 4.74 -6.03 -6.00
CA LEU A 50 4.31 -7.30 -5.43
C LEU A 50 4.47 -7.27 -3.91
N TYR A 51 3.38 -7.44 -3.18
CA TYR A 51 3.36 -7.62 -1.73
C TYR A 51 3.29 -9.11 -1.40
N ILE A 52 4.35 -9.66 -0.84
CA ILE A 52 4.47 -11.07 -0.53
C ILE A 52 5.01 -11.28 0.89
N THR A 53 4.55 -12.31 1.59
CA THR A 53 5.06 -12.64 2.91
C THR A 53 6.43 -13.31 2.83
N ILE A 54 7.22 -13.15 3.90
CA ILE A 54 8.53 -13.79 3.98
C ILE A 54 8.43 -15.32 3.93
N GLN A 55 7.36 -15.90 4.51
CA GLN A 55 7.10 -17.34 4.49
C GLN A 55 6.88 -17.87 3.07
N ASP A 56 6.18 -17.09 2.23
CA ASP A 56 5.92 -17.49 0.84
C ASP A 56 7.20 -17.35 0.00
N ILE A 57 8.02 -16.33 0.25
CA ILE A 57 9.32 -16.18 -0.41
C ILE A 57 10.26 -17.34 -0.07
N ALA A 58 10.40 -17.70 1.19
CA ALA A 58 11.29 -18.78 1.61
C ALA A 58 11.00 -20.10 0.88
N LYS A 59 9.72 -20.38 0.56
CA LYS A 59 9.29 -21.58 -0.16
C LYS A 59 9.57 -21.56 -1.66
N GLU A 60 9.56 -20.38 -2.27
CA GLU A 60 9.58 -20.19 -3.74
C GLU A 60 10.75 -19.31 -4.21
N PHE A 61 11.80 -19.20 -3.38
CA PHE A 61 12.87 -18.22 -3.57
C PHE A 61 13.52 -18.25 -4.96
N SER A 62 13.80 -19.44 -5.48
CA SER A 62 14.41 -19.60 -6.81
C SER A 62 13.56 -19.02 -7.95
N ARG A 63 12.24 -19.15 -7.83
CA ARG A 63 11.28 -18.64 -8.84
C ARG A 63 11.04 -17.14 -8.69
N ILE A 64 10.97 -16.67 -7.44
CA ILE A 64 10.76 -15.24 -7.14
C ILE A 64 11.98 -14.42 -7.56
N LYS A 65 13.17 -14.98 -7.48
CA LYS A 65 14.40 -14.33 -7.93
C LYS A 65 14.33 -13.86 -9.38
N GLU A 66 13.61 -14.57 -10.23
CA GLU A 66 13.41 -14.17 -11.64
C GLU A 66 12.53 -12.92 -11.74
N LEU A 67 11.63 -12.69 -10.79
CA LEU A 67 10.77 -11.50 -10.73
C LEU A 67 11.49 -10.26 -10.19
N PHE A 68 12.58 -10.40 -9.44
CA PHE A 68 13.32 -9.27 -8.86
C PHE A 68 13.84 -8.29 -9.92
N ALA A 69 14.14 -8.77 -11.10
CA ALA A 69 14.57 -7.94 -12.23
C ALA A 69 13.40 -7.26 -12.96
N ILE A 70 12.16 -7.65 -12.64
CA ILE A 70 10.98 -7.28 -13.41
C ILE A 70 10.08 -6.32 -12.64
N VAL A 71 9.87 -6.53 -11.35
CA VAL A 71 8.92 -5.75 -10.52
C VAL A 71 9.52 -5.37 -9.18
N SER A 72 9.00 -4.30 -8.59
CA SER A 72 9.31 -3.95 -7.21
C SER A 72 8.66 -4.97 -6.27
N ILE A 73 9.41 -5.47 -5.30
CA ILE A 73 8.93 -6.45 -4.33
C ILE A 73 8.92 -5.82 -2.94
N ASN A 74 7.79 -5.95 -2.26
CA ASN A 74 7.65 -5.55 -0.88
C ASN A 74 7.45 -6.80 -0.01
N LEU A 75 8.42 -7.08 0.84
CA LEU A 75 8.39 -8.19 1.78
C LEU A 75 7.63 -7.81 3.03
N LEU A 76 6.49 -8.46 3.26
CA LEU A 76 5.70 -8.28 4.47
C LEU A 76 6.23 -9.21 5.58
N ILE A 77 6.58 -8.62 6.71
CA ILE A 77 7.10 -9.29 7.90
C ILE A 77 6.13 -9.02 9.05
N ALA A 78 5.26 -9.99 9.32
CA ALA A 78 4.30 -9.95 10.42
C ALA A 78 4.64 -10.99 11.51
N ASP A 79 5.50 -11.95 11.19
CA ASP A 79 5.95 -13.00 12.11
C ASP A 79 7.44 -12.82 12.38
N TYR A 80 7.76 -12.39 13.58
CA TYR A 80 9.14 -12.08 14.00
C TYR A 80 9.96 -13.31 14.35
N THR A 81 9.33 -14.48 14.49
CA THR A 81 10.03 -15.75 14.77
C THR A 81 10.87 -16.24 13.59
N ILE A 82 10.61 -15.72 12.40
CA ILE A 82 11.28 -16.13 11.16
C ILE A 82 12.32 -15.12 10.67
N LEU A 83 12.64 -14.12 11.47
CA LEU A 83 13.62 -13.08 11.10
C LEU A 83 15.02 -13.65 10.82
N ASP A 84 15.35 -14.80 11.37
CA ASP A 84 16.60 -15.51 11.09
C ASP A 84 16.71 -16.00 9.62
N LEU A 85 15.59 -16.09 8.91
CA LEU A 85 15.56 -16.41 7.47
C LEU A 85 15.92 -15.20 6.58
N LEU A 86 15.88 -13.98 7.11
CA LEU A 86 16.19 -12.76 6.34
C LEU A 86 17.58 -12.74 5.70
N PRO A 87 18.66 -13.18 6.38
CA PRO A 87 20.00 -13.20 5.77
C PRO A 87 20.10 -14.14 4.56
N GLU A 88 19.30 -15.21 4.53
CA GLU A 88 19.26 -16.16 3.39
C GLU A 88 18.50 -15.57 2.20
N ILE A 89 17.54 -14.68 2.49
CA ILE A 89 16.73 -13.97 1.50
C ILE A 89 17.39 -12.64 1.09
N ASP A 90 18.51 -12.28 1.74
CA ASP A 90 19.22 -11.03 1.45
C ASP A 90 19.79 -11.02 0.02
N VAL A 91 18.89 -10.93 -0.92
CA VAL A 91 19.24 -10.65 -2.31
C VAL A 91 19.74 -9.21 -2.36
N ARG A 92 20.92 -9.03 -2.90
CA ARG A 92 21.57 -7.72 -3.12
C ARG A 92 20.85 -6.94 -4.22
N SER A 93 19.54 -6.77 -4.08
CA SER A 93 18.72 -6.02 -5.02
C SER A 93 18.17 -4.78 -4.31
N ASP A 94 18.43 -3.61 -4.88
CA ASP A 94 17.85 -2.35 -4.43
C ASP A 94 16.32 -2.30 -4.72
N ASP A 95 15.80 -3.28 -5.46
CA ASP A 95 14.40 -3.38 -5.86
C ASP A 95 13.51 -4.08 -4.80
N ILE A 96 14.10 -4.53 -3.68
CA ILE A 96 13.37 -5.14 -2.58
C ILE A 96 13.20 -4.15 -1.43
N SER A 97 11.94 -3.92 -1.07
CA SER A 97 11.55 -3.19 0.14
C SER A 97 11.14 -4.18 1.23
N TYR A 98 11.38 -3.83 2.47
CA TYR A 98 10.96 -4.60 3.63
C TYR A 98 9.92 -3.81 4.40
N THR A 99 8.79 -4.43 4.71
CA THR A 99 7.73 -3.81 5.52
C THR A 99 7.48 -4.66 6.76
N PHE A 100 7.90 -4.16 7.90
CA PHE A 100 7.59 -4.73 9.20
C PHE A 100 6.19 -4.28 9.63
N ILE A 101 5.34 -5.24 9.93
CA ILE A 101 4.00 -5.00 10.46
C ILE A 101 4.08 -5.13 11.98
N VAL A 102 3.74 -4.08 12.70
CA VAL A 102 3.87 -4.00 14.15
C VAL A 102 2.52 -3.67 14.79
N THR A 103 2.22 -4.31 15.92
CA THR A 103 0.97 -4.13 16.67
C THR A 103 1.19 -3.65 18.10
N SER A 104 2.44 -3.64 18.55
CA SER A 104 2.85 -3.21 19.89
C SER A 104 4.19 -2.48 19.87
N GLU A 105 4.53 -1.86 21.00
CA GLU A 105 5.81 -1.18 21.19
C GLU A 105 6.98 -2.16 21.13
N GLU A 106 6.85 -3.36 21.72
CA GLU A 106 7.87 -4.38 21.68
C GLU A 106 8.19 -4.83 20.25
N GLU A 107 7.16 -5.00 19.43
CA GLU A 107 7.34 -5.34 18.00
C GLU A 107 7.99 -4.19 17.24
N TYR A 108 7.60 -2.94 17.54
CA TYR A 108 8.20 -1.76 16.95
C TYR A 108 9.71 -1.63 17.28
N GLU A 109 10.09 -1.85 18.54
CA GLU A 109 11.50 -1.87 18.94
C GLU A 109 12.29 -3.01 18.27
N MET A 110 11.69 -4.20 18.14
CA MET A 110 12.31 -5.32 17.42
C MET A 110 12.53 -4.95 15.95
N ALA A 111 11.51 -4.42 15.27
CA ALA A 111 11.60 -3.99 13.89
C ALA A 111 12.67 -2.91 13.70
N SER A 112 12.75 -1.94 14.60
CA SER A 112 13.74 -0.87 14.58
C SER A 112 15.17 -1.41 14.71
N ARG A 113 15.41 -2.33 15.65
CA ARG A 113 16.71 -3.00 15.82
C ARG A 113 17.12 -3.82 14.59
N TYR A 114 16.18 -4.49 13.93
CA TYR A 114 16.45 -5.18 12.68
C TYR A 114 16.73 -4.23 11.53
N SER A 115 16.01 -3.12 11.46
CA SER A 115 16.22 -2.04 10.50
C SER A 115 17.66 -1.53 10.51
N GLU A 116 18.19 -1.27 11.71
CA GLU A 116 19.58 -0.83 11.91
C GLU A 116 20.60 -1.88 11.47
N LYS A 117 20.33 -3.17 11.74
CA LYS A 117 21.20 -4.28 11.33
C LYS A 117 21.25 -4.47 9.82
N LEU A 118 20.11 -4.38 9.15
CA LEU A 118 20.02 -4.59 7.71
C LEU A 118 20.64 -3.46 6.92
N LYS A 119 20.80 -2.25 7.49
CA LYS A 119 21.35 -1.04 6.81
C LYS A 119 20.76 -0.75 5.44
N LYS A 120 19.52 -1.19 5.20
CA LYS A 120 18.85 -1.07 3.90
C LYS A 120 18.06 0.24 3.81
N LYS A 121 18.11 0.88 2.65
CA LYS A 121 17.44 2.16 2.40
C LYS A 121 15.92 2.03 2.28
N ASN A 122 15.42 0.85 1.89
CA ASN A 122 14.01 0.62 1.57
C ASN A 122 13.34 -0.24 2.65
N LEU A 123 13.29 0.28 3.88
CA LEU A 123 12.68 -0.39 5.00
C LEU A 123 11.59 0.49 5.60
N ASN A 124 10.40 -0.08 5.79
CA ASN A 124 9.25 0.56 6.40
C ASN A 124 8.79 -0.21 7.63
N ILE A 125 8.37 0.51 8.66
CA ILE A 125 7.67 -0.05 9.83
C ILE A 125 6.25 0.49 9.79
N ILE A 126 5.26 -0.40 9.74
CA ILE A 126 3.85 -0.03 9.62
C ILE A 126 3.11 -0.52 10.87
N PRO A 127 2.70 0.40 11.78
CA PRO A 127 1.79 0.07 12.86
C PRO A 127 0.45 -0.43 12.30
N VAL A 128 -0.14 -1.45 12.92
CA VAL A 128 -1.45 -1.97 12.51
C VAL A 128 -2.42 -1.89 13.68
N TYR A 129 -3.59 -1.31 13.43
CA TYR A 129 -4.67 -1.24 14.41
C TYR A 129 -5.38 -2.58 14.54
N THR A 130 -5.40 -3.11 15.77
CA THR A 130 -6.01 -4.42 16.08
C THR A 130 -7.39 -4.30 16.73
N GLY A 131 -7.87 -3.08 17.00
CA GLY A 131 -9.05 -2.83 17.81
C GLY A 131 -8.76 -2.72 19.32
N LEU A 132 -7.60 -3.18 19.80
CA LEU A 132 -7.24 -3.22 21.21
C LEU A 132 -6.01 -2.39 21.56
N ASN A 133 -5.21 -1.97 20.57
CA ASN A 133 -3.92 -1.30 20.74
C ASN A 133 -3.97 0.22 20.48
N MET A 134 -5.10 0.87 20.81
CA MET A 134 -5.26 2.31 20.54
C MET A 134 -4.15 3.18 21.15
N PRO A 135 -3.68 2.96 22.40
CA PRO A 135 -2.58 3.77 22.94
C PRO A 135 -1.30 3.73 22.11
N PHE A 136 -0.93 2.55 21.60
CA PHE A 136 0.19 2.39 20.68
C PHE A 136 -0.04 3.15 19.36
N ILE A 137 -1.24 3.07 18.80
CA ILE A 137 -1.61 3.79 17.57
C ILE A 137 -1.59 5.31 17.78
N GLU A 138 -2.05 5.79 18.92
CA GLU A 138 -2.04 7.23 19.25
C GLU A 138 -0.61 7.77 19.36
N GLU A 139 0.31 7.03 19.95
CA GLU A 139 1.71 7.41 20.09
C GLU A 139 2.43 7.49 18.75
N TYR A 140 2.21 6.52 17.86
CA TYR A 140 3.01 6.38 16.63
C TYR A 140 2.39 6.97 15.37
N LEU A 141 1.09 7.27 15.36
CA LEU A 141 0.39 7.70 14.15
C LEU A 141 -0.34 9.03 14.26
N PHE A 142 -0.61 9.52 15.47
CA PHE A 142 -1.36 10.77 15.60
C PHE A 142 -0.43 11.97 15.46
N PHE A 143 -0.86 12.89 14.62
CA PHE A 143 -0.14 14.16 14.41
C PHE A 143 -0.30 15.10 15.59
N ASN A 144 0.79 15.76 15.95
CA ASN A 144 0.82 16.89 16.86
C ASN A 144 1.22 18.18 16.13
N GLU A 145 1.25 19.32 16.82
CA GLU A 145 1.63 20.60 16.20
C GLU A 145 3.09 20.64 15.75
N GLU A 146 3.97 19.91 16.40
CA GLU A 146 5.39 19.87 16.07
C GLU A 146 5.63 19.19 14.75
N ASP A 147 4.91 18.07 14.50
CA ASP A 147 4.95 17.36 13.22
C ASP A 147 4.52 18.28 12.06
N LEU A 148 3.57 19.19 12.31
CA LEU A 148 3.08 20.10 11.28
C LEU A 148 4.04 21.25 10.95
N LYS A 149 4.84 21.69 11.92
CA LYS A 149 5.80 22.80 11.74
C LYS A 149 6.93 22.45 10.78
N ASP A 150 7.31 21.17 10.73
CA ASP A 150 8.41 20.67 9.92
C ASP A 150 7.98 20.31 8.48
N ILE A 151 6.69 20.41 8.19
CA ILE A 151 6.17 20.08 6.84
C ILE A 151 6.49 21.21 5.85
N ALA A 152 7.44 20.96 4.96
CA ALA A 152 7.73 21.83 3.82
C ALA A 152 6.99 21.35 2.56
N LEU A 153 5.95 22.07 2.16
CA LEU A 153 5.16 21.78 0.97
C LEU A 153 5.36 22.82 -0.12
N SER A 154 5.44 22.36 -1.35
CA SER A 154 5.30 23.23 -2.51
C SER A 154 3.82 23.63 -2.70
N LYS A 155 3.58 24.70 -3.47
CA LYS A 155 2.22 25.11 -3.86
C LYS A 155 1.49 23.99 -4.62
N ARG A 156 2.22 23.20 -5.40
CA ARG A 156 1.67 22.04 -6.12
C ARG A 156 1.17 20.96 -5.15
N ASP A 157 1.94 20.66 -4.10
CA ASP A 157 1.56 19.65 -3.10
C ASP A 157 0.28 20.05 -2.37
N ILE A 158 0.16 21.32 -2.00
CA ILE A 158 -1.06 21.87 -1.39
C ILE A 158 -2.25 21.70 -2.34
N PHE A 159 -2.08 22.07 -3.62
CA PHE A 159 -3.15 21.96 -4.61
C PHE A 159 -3.57 20.50 -4.84
N VAL A 160 -2.62 19.57 -4.88
CA VAL A 160 -2.90 18.14 -4.99
C VAL A 160 -3.70 17.66 -3.79
N ARG A 161 -3.33 18.04 -2.56
CA ARG A 161 -4.07 17.65 -1.33
C ARG A 161 -5.50 18.20 -1.27
N GLN A 162 -5.77 19.29 -1.96
CA GLN A 162 -7.12 19.86 -2.11
C GLN A 162 -8.00 19.08 -3.09
N THR A 163 -7.43 18.25 -3.94
CA THR A 163 -8.13 17.62 -5.07
C THR A 163 -8.09 16.11 -5.08
N LEU A 164 -7.01 15.51 -4.56
CA LEU A 164 -6.74 14.08 -4.67
C LEU A 164 -6.22 13.52 -3.34
N ASN A 165 -6.43 12.23 -3.14
CA ASN A 165 -5.77 11.50 -2.07
C ASN A 165 -4.37 11.07 -2.52
N VAL A 166 -3.32 11.66 -1.92
CA VAL A 166 -1.93 11.41 -2.31
C VAL A 166 -1.45 9.97 -2.06
N PHE A 167 -2.13 9.22 -1.18
CA PHE A 167 -1.78 7.83 -0.87
C PHE A 167 -2.40 6.82 -1.82
N HIS A 168 -3.60 7.14 -2.34
CA HIS A 168 -4.44 6.16 -3.04
C HIS A 168 -4.68 6.47 -4.51
N PHE A 169 -4.60 7.75 -4.92
CA PHE A 169 -4.93 8.13 -6.28
C PHE A 169 -4.07 7.37 -7.31
N GLY A 170 -4.75 6.75 -8.27
CA GLY A 170 -4.11 6.00 -9.34
C GLY A 170 -3.61 4.60 -8.95
N LYS A 171 -3.95 4.11 -7.75
CA LYS A 171 -3.52 2.79 -7.27
C LYS A 171 -4.69 1.81 -7.21
N LEU A 172 -4.43 0.58 -7.64
CA LEU A 172 -5.35 -0.54 -7.49
C LEU A 172 -4.63 -1.73 -6.86
N TYR A 173 -5.33 -2.44 -5.98
CA TYR A 173 -4.87 -3.66 -5.32
C TYR A 173 -5.56 -4.85 -5.96
N ILE A 174 -4.80 -5.83 -6.41
CA ILE A 174 -5.32 -7.11 -6.92
C ILE A 174 -5.04 -8.20 -5.88
N MET A 175 -6.11 -8.82 -5.39
CA MET A 175 -6.04 -9.90 -4.42
C MET A 175 -5.92 -11.27 -5.11
N PRO A 176 -5.45 -12.33 -4.41
CA PRO A 176 -5.29 -13.67 -4.98
C PRO A 176 -6.56 -14.27 -5.55
N ASN A 177 -7.73 -13.84 -5.09
CA ASN A 177 -9.04 -14.26 -5.59
C ASN A 177 -9.52 -13.47 -6.83
N GLY A 178 -8.70 -12.52 -7.31
CA GLY A 178 -9.00 -11.66 -8.45
C GLY A 178 -9.87 -10.46 -8.15
N ASN A 179 -10.26 -10.23 -6.91
CA ASN A 179 -10.95 -9.01 -6.52
C ASN A 179 -9.99 -7.82 -6.59
N ILE A 180 -10.52 -6.68 -7.01
CA ILE A 180 -9.79 -5.43 -7.15
C ILE A 180 -10.32 -4.41 -6.16
N TYR A 181 -9.41 -3.70 -5.52
CA TYR A 181 -9.69 -2.66 -4.53
C TYR A 181 -8.90 -1.39 -4.86
N SER A 182 -9.50 -0.25 -4.66
CA SER A 182 -8.78 1.04 -4.59
C SER A 182 -8.22 1.29 -3.19
N ASN A 183 -8.79 0.60 -2.20
CA ASN A 183 -8.40 0.62 -0.80
C ASN A 183 -8.81 -0.70 -0.13
N LEU A 184 -7.87 -1.38 0.50
CA LEU A 184 -8.12 -2.69 1.14
C LEU A 184 -9.08 -2.64 2.34
N ASN A 185 -9.31 -1.45 2.93
CA ASN A 185 -10.31 -1.23 3.99
C ASN A 185 -11.69 -0.86 3.43
N GLY A 186 -11.85 -0.79 2.12
CA GLY A 186 -13.09 -0.50 1.43
C GLY A 186 -13.75 -1.75 0.84
N ALA A 187 -14.86 -1.54 0.15
CA ALA A 187 -15.48 -2.58 -0.66
C ALA A 187 -14.65 -2.88 -1.92
N SER A 188 -14.80 -4.09 -2.45
CA SER A 188 -14.23 -4.43 -3.77
C SER A 188 -14.84 -3.54 -4.84
N MET A 189 -13.97 -2.99 -5.70
CA MET A 189 -14.39 -2.16 -6.83
C MET A 189 -14.74 -2.99 -8.07
N GLY A 190 -14.47 -4.29 -8.04
CA GLY A 190 -14.72 -5.22 -9.12
C GLY A 190 -13.74 -6.37 -9.12
N THR A 191 -13.62 -7.02 -10.27
CA THR A 191 -12.75 -8.18 -10.45
C THR A 191 -11.90 -8.03 -11.71
N ILE A 192 -10.86 -8.85 -11.86
CA ILE A 192 -10.03 -8.87 -13.07
C ILE A 192 -10.79 -9.32 -14.34
N LYS A 193 -12.05 -9.75 -14.19
CA LYS A 193 -12.95 -10.07 -15.33
C LYS A 193 -13.61 -8.84 -15.92
N GLU A 194 -13.53 -7.72 -15.22
CA GLU A 194 -14.13 -6.45 -15.64
C GLU A 194 -13.08 -5.54 -16.32
N SER A 195 -13.56 -4.57 -17.10
CA SER A 195 -12.68 -3.60 -17.72
C SER A 195 -11.97 -2.75 -16.65
N PRO A 196 -10.64 -2.58 -16.70
CA PRO A 196 -9.94 -1.61 -15.84
C PRO A 196 -10.49 -0.20 -15.96
N HIS A 197 -10.96 0.18 -17.16
CA HIS A 197 -11.60 1.48 -17.38
C HIS A 197 -12.89 1.61 -16.53
N ASP A 198 -13.73 0.57 -16.48
CA ASP A 198 -14.98 0.61 -15.72
C ASP A 198 -14.70 0.62 -14.21
N ILE A 199 -13.67 -0.09 -13.76
CA ILE A 199 -13.22 -0.07 -12.37
C ILE A 199 -12.72 1.33 -11.98
N VAL A 200 -11.89 1.95 -12.82
CA VAL A 200 -11.40 3.32 -12.59
C VAL A 200 -12.55 4.32 -12.63
N TYR A 201 -13.48 4.17 -13.58
CA TYR A 201 -14.66 5.04 -13.67
C TYR A 201 -15.52 4.94 -12.40
N ARG A 202 -15.76 3.71 -11.92
CA ARG A 202 -16.49 3.47 -10.68
C ARG A 202 -15.80 4.09 -9.46
N GLU A 203 -14.47 3.98 -9.34
CA GLU A 203 -13.72 4.63 -8.26
C GLU A 203 -13.84 6.16 -8.34
N MET A 204 -13.80 6.73 -9.52
CA MET A 204 -13.90 8.19 -9.70
C MET A 204 -15.31 8.73 -9.44
N THR A 205 -16.36 7.94 -9.63
CA THR A 205 -17.77 8.39 -9.53
C THR A 205 -18.45 7.94 -8.23
N GLU A 206 -18.12 6.76 -7.74
CA GLU A 206 -18.79 6.11 -6.60
C GLU A 206 -17.80 5.76 -5.49
N GLY A 207 -16.51 5.71 -5.79
CA GLY A 207 -15.44 5.38 -4.86
C GLY A 207 -15.18 6.50 -3.87
N HIS A 208 -14.57 6.12 -2.74
CA HIS A 208 -14.29 7.03 -1.65
C HIS A 208 -12.80 7.07 -1.26
N SER A 209 -11.93 6.56 -2.13
CA SER A 209 -10.52 6.44 -1.80
C SER A 209 -9.64 7.43 -2.55
N TRP A 210 -9.77 7.50 -3.87
CA TRP A 210 -8.90 8.34 -4.69
C TRP A 210 -9.15 9.83 -4.54
N LEU A 211 -10.41 10.21 -4.28
CA LEU A 211 -10.83 11.61 -4.11
C LEU A 211 -11.10 11.97 -2.64
N ARG A 212 -10.76 11.11 -1.70
CA ARG A 212 -10.95 11.39 -0.28
C ARG A 212 -9.92 12.41 0.22
N ILE A 213 -10.38 13.60 0.51
CA ILE A 213 -9.57 14.72 1.02
C ILE A 213 -10.03 15.13 2.43
N ARG A 214 -9.37 16.09 3.05
CA ARG A 214 -9.69 16.57 4.40
C ARG A 214 -10.75 17.66 4.40
N ASP A 215 -11.92 17.37 3.83
CA ASP A 215 -13.06 18.29 3.70
C ASP A 215 -14.13 18.11 4.78
N GLN A 216 -13.97 17.13 5.68
CA GLN A 216 -14.92 16.83 6.75
C GLN A 216 -14.48 17.44 8.07
N LYS A 217 -15.43 17.69 8.97
CA LYS A 217 -15.14 18.12 10.35
C LYS A 217 -14.35 17.06 11.11
N PRO A 218 -13.39 17.47 11.96
CA PRO A 218 -13.01 18.85 12.30
C PRO A 218 -12.00 19.49 11.32
N CYS A 219 -11.49 18.74 10.34
CA CYS A 219 -10.39 19.19 9.47
C CYS A 219 -10.75 20.36 8.57
N CYS A 220 -12.00 20.45 8.09
CA CYS A 220 -12.42 21.57 7.23
C CYS A 220 -12.40 22.94 7.94
N ASP A 221 -12.43 22.96 9.27
CA ASP A 221 -12.37 24.19 10.07
C ASP A 221 -10.95 24.44 10.62
N CYS A 222 -9.99 23.57 10.31
CA CYS A 222 -8.63 23.64 10.82
C CYS A 222 -7.73 24.49 9.93
N ILE A 223 -6.93 25.39 10.55
CA ILE A 223 -5.97 26.25 9.83
C ILE A 223 -4.87 25.44 9.14
N TYR A 224 -4.60 24.22 9.60
CA TYR A 224 -3.60 23.30 9.05
C TYR A 224 -4.16 22.33 8.01
N GLN A 225 -5.44 22.45 7.63
CA GLN A 225 -6.18 21.48 6.78
C GLN A 225 -5.34 20.96 5.62
N TRP A 226 -4.74 21.87 4.85
CA TRP A 226 -4.00 21.51 3.63
C TRP A 226 -2.51 21.27 3.84
N LEU A 227 -2.01 21.51 5.04
CA LEU A 227 -0.67 21.11 5.46
C LEU A 227 -0.67 19.65 5.93
N CYS A 228 -1.79 19.12 6.42
CA CYS A 228 -1.91 17.72 6.78
C CYS A 228 -1.87 16.83 5.54
N PRO A 229 -1.28 15.62 5.63
CA PRO A 229 -1.39 14.63 4.57
C PRO A 229 -2.86 14.25 4.32
N SER A 230 -3.15 13.71 3.14
CA SER A 230 -4.50 13.20 2.82
C SER A 230 -4.94 12.16 3.85
N PRO A 231 -6.26 11.94 4.01
CA PRO A 231 -6.75 10.88 4.90
C PRO A 231 -6.17 9.52 4.52
N SER A 232 -5.64 8.80 5.50
CA SER A 232 -5.02 7.50 5.36
C SER A 232 -6.02 6.35 5.58
N ASN A 233 -5.57 5.13 5.42
CA ASN A 233 -6.36 3.95 5.74
C ASN A 233 -6.62 3.77 7.24
N TYR A 234 -5.79 4.38 8.07
CA TYR A 234 -5.95 4.29 9.52
C TYR A 234 -7.22 4.97 10.00
N GLU A 235 -7.58 6.14 9.44
CA GLU A 235 -8.85 6.79 9.78
C GLU A 235 -10.06 5.89 9.48
N LEU A 236 -10.00 5.13 8.37
CA LEU A 236 -11.07 4.18 8.03
C LEU A 236 -11.09 2.99 8.99
N ALA A 237 -9.93 2.40 9.26
CA ALA A 237 -9.84 1.22 10.13
C ALA A 237 -10.22 1.53 11.58
N ILE A 238 -9.87 2.73 12.07
CA ILE A 238 -10.16 3.19 13.43
C ILE A 238 -11.58 3.77 13.55
N GLY A 239 -12.15 4.24 12.43
CA GLY A 239 -13.45 4.91 12.40
C GLY A 239 -13.42 6.35 12.93
N LYS A 240 -12.26 7.01 12.86
CA LYS A 240 -12.10 8.42 13.24
C LYS A 240 -11.95 9.30 11.99
N PRO A 241 -12.47 10.53 11.99
CA PRO A 241 -12.35 11.46 10.86
C PRO A 241 -10.91 11.98 10.67
N ASN A 242 -10.10 11.92 11.69
CA ASN A 242 -8.69 12.30 11.70
C ASN A 242 -7.92 11.55 12.79
N LEU A 243 -6.60 11.53 12.65
CA LEU A 243 -5.65 11.03 13.65
C LEU A 243 -4.76 12.20 14.08
N CYS A 244 -5.27 13.03 14.99
CA CYS A 244 -4.64 14.30 15.31
C CYS A 244 -4.93 14.71 16.76
N HIS A 245 -3.91 15.20 17.44
CA HIS A 245 -4.01 15.81 18.78
C HIS A 245 -4.13 17.35 18.71
N VAL A 246 -3.95 17.93 17.52
CA VAL A 246 -4.08 19.39 17.33
C VAL A 246 -5.53 19.80 17.50
N LYS A 247 -5.76 20.78 18.35
CA LYS A 247 -7.08 21.39 18.53
C LYS A 247 -7.26 22.47 17.46
N PRO A 248 -8.32 22.42 16.66
CA PRO A 248 -8.62 23.45 15.68
C PRO A 248 -8.83 24.82 16.31
#